data_dfc4ec4a3e3b60a76318292d8f62aa44
#
_entry.id   dfc4ec4a3e3b60a76318292d8f62aa44
#
_cell.length_a   1.000
_cell.length_b   1.000
_cell.length_c   1.000
_cell.angle_alpha   90.00
_cell.angle_beta   90.00
_cell.angle_gamma   90.00
#
_symmetry.space_group_name_H-M   'P 1'
#
loop_
_entity.id
_entity.type
_entity.pdbx_description
1 polymer ?
#
loop_
_entity_poly.entity_id
_entity_poly.type
_entity_poly.pdbx_seq_one_letter_code
_entity_poly.pdbx_strand_id
1 'polypeptide(L)'
;VRQADGGLAFAPALIPRDVLFGNPERSGVQLSPDGKTLSWLAPVDGVLNIWIAPADAPDKARAVTHDRGRGIRSYFWSFLPNTLLYMRDSGGDEDFHLFALDVAKGGNGRDLSDFPKTRARVVAVSRTHPESILVGMNDRDAQWHDLYRVDLAGGTRTLLQKNTQQIGDYLADDDYQVRLATRSREDGGEDLLQPDGKGGWHKREAIPFEDSLTTAPSGFTADGKTLYFVDSRQRDTSALYAVDVASGTRKLLFEDARADVGGTLTDPRSGVVQAVESNYLRPEWKVLDPGIAADIKQLQAIGPGEISVLTRTQDDRTWIVAYSAADAPATFYRYDRVPSGQGKLTRLFAARPALEGQPLVPQWPQEIRSRDGLTLVSYLTLPREADANGDGKADQAVPLVLFVHGGPWARDDYGYNGYNQWLANRGYAVLQVNYRGS
;
A
#
# COMPACT_ATOMS: atom_id res chain seq x y z
N VAL A 1 -17.68 -5.92 36.17
CA VAL A 1 -18.94 -5.17 36.31
C VAL A 1 -19.89 -6.06 37.08
N ARG A 2 -20.44 -5.58 38.23
CA ARG A 2 -21.45 -6.34 38.99
C ARG A 2 -22.81 -6.16 38.29
N GLN A 3 -23.45 -7.24 37.87
CA GLN A 3 -24.86 -7.23 37.52
C GLN A 3 -25.71 -7.12 38.79
N ALA A 4 -26.88 -6.51 38.66
CA ALA A 4 -27.79 -6.21 39.76
C ALA A 4 -28.32 -7.46 40.50
N ASP A 5 -28.13 -8.66 39.98
CA ASP A 5 -28.55 -9.95 40.47
C ASP A 5 -27.42 -10.84 41.01
N GLY A 6 -26.22 -10.29 41.17
CA GLY A 6 -25.11 -10.97 41.88
C GLY A 6 -24.37 -12.04 41.07
N GLY A 7 -24.69 -12.25 39.81
CA GLY A 7 -23.94 -13.10 38.89
C GLY A 7 -22.64 -12.41 38.44
N LEU A 8 -21.49 -13.08 38.64
CA LEU A 8 -20.24 -12.69 38.02
C LEU A 8 -20.35 -13.01 36.49
N ALA A 9 -20.64 -12.01 35.67
CA ALA A 9 -20.39 -12.16 34.23
C ALA A 9 -18.88 -12.38 34.05
N PHE A 10 -18.48 -13.52 33.48
CA PHE A 10 -17.09 -13.75 33.08
C PHE A 10 -16.72 -12.70 32.04
N ALA A 11 -15.95 -11.70 32.45
CA ALA A 11 -15.32 -10.82 31.50
C ALA A 11 -14.40 -11.67 30.60
N PRO A 12 -14.35 -11.42 29.29
CA PRO A 12 -13.45 -12.15 28.41
C PRO A 12 -12.01 -11.98 28.89
N ALA A 13 -11.20 -13.02 28.66
CA ALA A 13 -9.78 -12.94 28.98
C ALA A 13 -9.16 -11.72 28.30
N LEU A 14 -8.38 -10.92 29.06
CA LEU A 14 -7.71 -9.75 28.52
C LEU A 14 -6.63 -10.19 27.54
N ILE A 15 -6.69 -9.67 26.32
CA ILE A 15 -5.65 -9.89 25.33
C ILE A 15 -4.41 -9.09 25.74
N PRO A 16 -3.23 -9.73 25.88
CA PRO A 16 -1.99 -9.04 26.24
C PRO A 16 -1.61 -7.95 25.22
N ARG A 17 -1.01 -6.86 25.70
CA ARG A 17 -0.65 -5.73 24.85
C ARG A 17 0.42 -6.08 23.82
N ASP A 18 1.38 -6.92 24.13
CA ASP A 18 2.40 -7.42 23.23
C ASP A 18 1.81 -8.25 22.07
N VAL A 19 0.73 -8.99 22.31
CA VAL A 19 -0.02 -9.70 21.26
C VAL A 19 -0.71 -8.72 20.30
N LEU A 20 -1.27 -7.62 20.84
CA LEU A 20 -1.98 -6.61 20.01
C LEU A 20 -1.03 -5.65 19.28
N PHE A 21 0.05 -5.20 19.95
CA PHE A 21 0.90 -4.10 19.51
C PHE A 21 2.34 -4.48 19.20
N GLY A 22 2.77 -5.70 19.52
CA GLY A 22 4.09 -6.20 19.16
C GLY A 22 4.29 -6.21 17.62
N ASN A 23 5.52 -6.36 17.17
CA ASN A 23 5.78 -6.54 15.74
C ASN A 23 5.01 -7.75 15.18
N PRO A 24 4.48 -7.68 13.95
CA PRO A 24 3.95 -8.86 13.30
C PRO A 24 5.06 -9.90 13.15
N GLU A 25 4.70 -11.19 13.29
CA GLU A 25 5.65 -12.25 13.00
C GLU A 25 6.02 -12.29 11.51
N ARG A 26 5.07 -11.90 10.65
CA ARG A 26 5.28 -11.79 9.20
C ARG A 26 4.46 -10.66 8.62
N SER A 27 5.09 -9.84 7.79
CA SER A 27 4.44 -8.74 7.07
C SER A 27 5.10 -8.48 5.72
N GLY A 28 4.48 -7.67 4.88
CA GLY A 28 5.06 -7.28 3.59
C GLY A 28 5.38 -8.48 2.69
N VAL A 29 4.50 -9.47 2.64
CA VAL A 29 4.72 -10.72 1.90
C VAL A 29 4.74 -10.46 0.40
N GLN A 30 5.77 -10.94 -0.28
CA GLN A 30 5.95 -10.77 -1.72
C GLN A 30 6.44 -12.08 -2.36
N LEU A 31 6.26 -12.15 -3.67
CA LEU A 31 6.82 -13.20 -4.50
C LEU A 31 7.78 -12.57 -5.50
N SER A 32 8.93 -13.22 -5.75
CA SER A 32 9.84 -12.77 -6.80
C SER A 32 9.15 -12.76 -8.17
N PRO A 33 9.56 -11.89 -9.11
CA PRO A 33 8.91 -11.77 -10.41
C PRO A 33 8.85 -13.09 -11.20
N ASP A 34 9.80 -14.00 -10.98
CA ASP A 34 9.85 -15.33 -11.59
C ASP A 34 9.04 -16.39 -10.82
N GLY A 35 8.43 -16.03 -9.68
CA GLY A 35 7.59 -16.91 -8.88
C GLY A 35 8.31 -17.95 -8.03
N LYS A 36 9.65 -17.94 -7.96
CA LYS A 36 10.42 -19.00 -7.29
C LYS A 36 10.67 -18.74 -5.81
N THR A 37 10.72 -17.48 -5.41
CA THR A 37 11.13 -17.07 -4.06
C THR A 37 10.04 -16.27 -3.39
N LEU A 38 9.55 -16.77 -2.27
CA LEU A 38 8.67 -16.05 -1.35
C LEU A 38 9.54 -15.22 -0.39
N SER A 39 9.09 -14.02 -0.06
CA SER A 39 9.79 -13.13 0.88
C SER A 39 8.80 -12.43 1.81
N TRP A 40 9.28 -12.01 2.97
CA TRP A 40 8.52 -11.24 3.95
C TRP A 40 9.43 -10.53 4.95
N LEU A 41 8.87 -9.61 5.71
CA LEU A 41 9.52 -9.02 6.88
C LEU A 41 9.15 -9.82 8.12
N ALA A 42 10.16 -10.19 8.91
CA ALA A 42 10.00 -10.85 10.20
C ALA A 42 11.14 -10.47 11.15
N PRO A 43 10.95 -10.55 12.48
CA PRO A 43 12.00 -10.22 13.43
C PRO A 43 13.20 -11.17 13.37
N VAL A 44 14.40 -10.61 13.50
CA VAL A 44 15.62 -11.30 13.93
C VAL A 44 16.07 -10.58 15.20
N ASP A 45 16.13 -11.26 16.32
CA ASP A 45 16.43 -10.68 17.64
C ASP A 45 15.55 -9.46 17.98
N GLY A 46 14.25 -9.50 17.59
CA GLY A 46 13.28 -8.43 17.83
C GLY A 46 13.29 -7.29 16.80
N VAL A 47 14.21 -7.28 15.84
CA VAL A 47 14.36 -6.25 14.79
C VAL A 47 13.87 -6.80 13.44
N LEU A 48 13.00 -6.05 12.74
CA LEU A 48 12.45 -6.47 11.44
C LEU A 48 13.56 -6.58 10.39
N ASN A 49 13.59 -7.72 9.73
CA ASN A 49 14.54 -8.05 8.68
C ASN A 49 13.84 -8.78 7.53
N ILE A 50 14.49 -8.89 6.39
CA ILE A 50 13.96 -9.59 5.22
C ILE A 50 14.28 -11.08 5.35
N TRP A 51 13.25 -11.89 5.19
CA TRP A 51 13.31 -13.35 5.11
C TRP A 51 12.89 -13.83 3.74
N ILE A 52 13.47 -14.94 3.30
CA ILE A 52 13.10 -15.60 2.05
C ILE A 52 12.94 -17.10 2.25
N ALA A 53 12.14 -17.71 1.38
CA ALA A 53 12.00 -19.16 1.25
C ALA A 53 11.75 -19.54 -0.21
N PRO A 54 11.99 -20.81 -0.62
CA PRO A 54 11.42 -21.32 -1.86
C PRO A 54 9.89 -21.17 -1.82
N ALA A 55 9.28 -20.75 -2.92
CA ALA A 55 7.84 -20.44 -2.96
C ALA A 55 6.94 -21.67 -2.71
N ASP A 56 7.49 -22.87 -2.90
CA ASP A 56 6.83 -24.16 -2.64
C ASP A 56 7.19 -24.79 -1.29
N ALA A 57 8.16 -24.20 -0.56
CA ALA A 57 8.62 -24.69 0.73
C ALA A 57 8.84 -23.52 1.73
N PRO A 58 7.77 -22.85 2.19
CA PRO A 58 7.87 -21.69 3.10
C PRO A 58 8.51 -22.02 4.46
N ASP A 59 8.49 -23.28 4.87
CA ASP A 59 9.15 -23.81 6.07
C ASP A 59 10.68 -23.78 6.01
N LYS A 60 11.27 -23.70 4.80
CA LYS A 60 12.71 -23.57 4.60
C LYS A 60 13.19 -22.11 4.59
N ALA A 61 12.56 -21.28 5.38
CA ALA A 61 12.84 -19.86 5.46
C ALA A 61 14.20 -19.56 6.10
N ARG A 62 14.84 -18.50 5.61
CA ARG A 62 16.05 -17.92 6.21
C ARG A 62 16.04 -16.41 6.12
N ALA A 63 16.63 -15.73 7.10
CA ALA A 63 16.89 -14.31 7.02
C ALA A 63 17.99 -14.03 5.99
N VAL A 64 17.81 -12.98 5.20
CA VAL A 64 18.83 -12.51 4.24
C VAL A 64 19.41 -11.15 4.61
N THR A 65 18.83 -10.49 5.59
CA THR A 65 19.37 -9.28 6.19
C THR A 65 19.46 -9.47 7.72
N HIS A 66 20.36 -8.72 8.37
CA HIS A 66 20.63 -8.85 9.80
C HIS A 66 20.83 -7.46 10.42
N ASP A 67 19.91 -6.53 10.12
CA ASP A 67 19.90 -5.22 10.76
C ASP A 67 19.63 -5.38 12.26
N ARG A 68 20.38 -4.64 13.06
CA ARG A 68 20.26 -4.61 14.53
C ARG A 68 19.81 -3.26 15.06
N GLY A 69 19.55 -2.32 14.17
CA GLY A 69 19.12 -0.97 14.51
C GLY A 69 17.60 -0.83 14.48
N ARG A 70 17.10 -0.01 13.57
CA ARG A 70 15.67 0.27 13.42
C ARG A 70 14.90 -0.75 12.59
N GLY A 71 15.60 -1.67 11.94
CA GLY A 71 15.05 -2.69 11.08
C GLY A 71 14.69 -2.19 9.67
N ILE A 72 14.37 -3.13 8.82
CA ILE A 72 13.91 -2.88 7.46
C ILE A 72 12.38 -2.86 7.46
N ARG A 73 11.80 -1.77 6.96
CA ARG A 73 10.34 -1.57 6.97
C ARG A 73 9.71 -1.63 5.59
N SER A 74 10.53 -1.47 4.54
CA SER A 74 10.10 -1.45 3.15
C SER A 74 11.14 -2.12 2.27
N TYR A 75 10.71 -3.00 1.40
CA TYR A 75 11.52 -3.68 0.42
C TYR A 75 10.65 -4.09 -0.78
N PHE A 76 11.28 -4.40 -1.89
CA PHE A 76 10.62 -4.95 -3.09
C PHE A 76 11.60 -5.73 -3.96
N TRP A 77 11.08 -6.60 -4.81
CA TRP A 77 11.88 -7.30 -5.81
C TRP A 77 12.13 -6.39 -7.00
N SER A 78 13.38 -6.35 -7.47
CA SER A 78 13.70 -5.83 -8.79
C SER A 78 13.41 -6.89 -9.86
N PHE A 79 13.48 -6.48 -11.14
CA PHE A 79 13.39 -7.44 -12.25
C PHE A 79 14.73 -8.13 -12.55
N LEU A 80 15.85 -7.69 -11.95
CA LEU A 80 17.11 -8.42 -11.99
C LEU A 80 16.97 -9.70 -11.14
N PRO A 81 17.27 -10.89 -11.69
CA PRO A 81 17.14 -12.13 -10.92
C PRO A 81 17.87 -12.10 -9.58
N ASN A 82 17.27 -12.71 -8.57
CA ASN A 82 17.78 -12.81 -7.20
C ASN A 82 18.07 -11.47 -6.51
N THR A 83 17.52 -10.35 -6.98
CA THR A 83 17.87 -9.03 -6.46
C THR A 83 16.67 -8.37 -5.75
N LEU A 84 16.81 -8.17 -4.44
CA LEU A 84 15.92 -7.35 -3.60
C LEU A 84 16.48 -5.94 -3.46
N LEU A 85 15.57 -4.98 -3.40
CA LEU A 85 15.84 -3.59 -3.06
C LEU A 85 15.16 -3.25 -1.74
N TYR A 86 15.83 -2.50 -0.87
CA TYR A 86 15.24 -2.05 0.38
C TYR A 86 15.73 -0.67 0.78
N MET A 87 14.91 0.01 1.56
CA MET A 87 15.21 1.34 2.09
C MET A 87 15.56 1.23 3.57
N ARG A 88 16.59 1.98 4.00
CA ARG A 88 16.99 2.05 5.40
C ARG A 88 17.58 3.43 5.70
N ASP A 89 17.25 3.97 6.87
CA ASP A 89 17.89 5.14 7.46
C ASP A 89 18.92 4.75 8.52
N SER A 90 19.71 5.68 8.97
CA SER A 90 20.72 5.50 10.00
C SER A 90 20.31 6.22 11.29
N GLY A 91 20.01 5.44 12.34
CA GLY A 91 19.73 6.01 13.67
C GLY A 91 18.51 6.92 13.76
N GLY A 92 17.66 6.98 12.73
CA GLY A 92 16.47 7.81 12.69
C GLY A 92 16.69 9.20 12.10
N ASP A 93 17.73 9.38 11.31
CA ASP A 93 18.03 10.64 10.60
C ASP A 93 17.06 10.90 9.43
N GLU A 94 16.25 9.87 9.04
CA GLU A 94 15.32 9.90 7.92
C GLU A 94 15.98 10.13 6.55
N ASP A 95 17.31 10.10 6.49
CA ASP A 95 18.07 10.06 5.24
C ASP A 95 18.07 8.60 4.72
N PHE A 96 16.96 8.22 4.09
CA PHE A 96 16.77 6.86 3.62
C PHE A 96 17.66 6.57 2.41
N HIS A 97 18.57 5.61 2.59
CA HIS A 97 19.38 5.06 1.52
C HIS A 97 18.71 3.86 0.87
N LEU A 98 18.99 3.67 -0.41
CA LEU A 98 18.53 2.52 -1.20
C LEU A 98 19.65 1.48 -1.29
N PHE A 99 19.31 0.24 -0.90
CA PHE A 99 20.22 -0.90 -0.95
C PHE A 99 19.76 -1.93 -1.97
N ALA A 100 20.71 -2.54 -2.68
CA ALA A 100 20.48 -3.72 -3.52
C ALA A 100 21.14 -4.94 -2.89
N LEU A 101 20.37 -6.03 -2.75
CA LEU A 101 20.81 -7.28 -2.15
C LEU A 101 20.64 -8.44 -3.16
N ASP A 102 21.73 -9.08 -3.51
CA ASP A 102 21.71 -10.38 -4.19
C ASP A 102 21.43 -11.48 -3.14
N VAL A 103 20.20 -12.02 -3.12
CA VAL A 103 19.79 -12.99 -2.11
C VAL A 103 20.50 -14.34 -2.20
N ALA A 104 21.13 -14.65 -3.35
CA ALA A 104 21.95 -15.85 -3.51
C ALA A 104 23.29 -15.71 -2.80
N LYS A 105 23.85 -14.49 -2.79
CA LYS A 105 25.11 -14.18 -2.09
C LYS A 105 24.90 -13.85 -0.62
N GLY A 106 23.75 -13.25 -0.27
CA GLY A 106 23.46 -12.75 1.07
C GLY A 106 24.29 -11.52 1.46
N GLY A 107 24.33 -11.17 2.74
CA GLY A 107 25.06 -10.02 3.27
C GLY A 107 24.19 -8.80 3.49
N ASN A 108 24.81 -7.62 3.67
CA ASN A 108 24.10 -6.38 3.99
C ASN A 108 23.61 -5.59 2.77
N GLY A 109 23.75 -6.14 1.57
CA GLY A 109 23.44 -5.41 0.35
C GLY A 109 24.47 -4.30 0.03
N ARG A 110 24.35 -3.77 -1.17
CA ARG A 110 25.14 -2.62 -1.63
C ARG A 110 24.32 -1.36 -1.47
N ASP A 111 24.86 -0.34 -0.85
CA ASP A 111 24.28 1.00 -0.83
C ASP A 111 24.42 1.62 -2.24
N LEU A 112 23.28 1.91 -2.87
CA LEU A 112 23.21 2.53 -4.19
C LEU A 112 23.22 4.05 -4.14
N SER A 113 22.99 4.63 -2.95
CA SER A 113 22.87 6.06 -2.68
C SER A 113 23.92 6.55 -1.68
N ASP A 114 25.10 5.93 -1.66
CA ASP A 114 26.19 6.21 -0.72
C ASP A 114 26.80 7.61 -0.93
N PHE A 115 26.04 8.61 -0.49
CA PHE A 115 26.45 10.01 -0.34
C PHE A 115 26.04 10.51 1.04
N PRO A 116 26.89 11.27 1.73
CA PRO A 116 26.54 11.82 3.04
C PRO A 116 25.27 12.67 3.01
N LYS A 117 24.38 12.48 3.99
CA LYS A 117 23.13 13.27 4.15
C LYS A 117 22.23 13.24 2.91
N THR A 118 22.21 12.12 2.22
CA THR A 118 21.41 11.93 1.01
C THR A 118 20.16 11.13 1.33
N ARG A 119 19.04 11.60 0.82
CA ARG A 119 17.80 10.81 0.76
C ARG A 119 17.60 10.29 -0.66
N ALA A 120 17.45 8.99 -0.78
CA ALA A 120 17.10 8.35 -2.04
C ALA A 120 15.58 8.21 -2.17
N ARG A 121 15.07 8.32 -3.40
CA ARG A 121 13.68 8.02 -3.77
C ARG A 121 13.68 7.14 -5.00
N VAL A 122 12.97 6.01 -4.95
CA VAL A 122 12.76 5.18 -6.13
C VAL A 122 11.79 5.90 -7.07
N VAL A 123 12.22 6.16 -8.28
CA VAL A 123 11.39 6.82 -9.30
C VAL A 123 10.74 5.79 -10.23
N ALA A 124 11.50 4.83 -10.73
CA ALA A 124 10.97 3.78 -11.57
C ALA A 124 11.84 2.51 -11.54
N VAL A 125 11.17 1.36 -11.64
CA VAL A 125 11.75 0.07 -11.99
C VAL A 125 11.17 -0.38 -13.31
N SER A 126 11.95 -1.07 -14.13
CA SER A 126 11.53 -1.47 -15.46
C SER A 126 11.83 -2.93 -15.73
N ARG A 127 10.90 -3.59 -16.42
CA ARG A 127 11.07 -4.96 -16.92
C ARG A 127 11.96 -5.01 -18.15
N THR A 128 11.96 -3.95 -18.94
CA THR A 128 12.79 -3.85 -20.16
C THR A 128 14.23 -3.47 -19.83
N HIS A 129 14.47 -2.92 -18.63
CA HIS A 129 15.78 -2.55 -18.11
C HIS A 129 16.03 -3.16 -16.72
N PRO A 130 16.00 -4.48 -16.58
CA PRO A 130 16.08 -5.15 -15.27
C PRO A 130 17.41 -4.92 -14.55
N GLU A 131 18.47 -4.57 -15.25
CA GLU A 131 19.83 -4.32 -14.73
C GLU A 131 19.95 -3.01 -13.97
N SER A 132 18.96 -2.10 -14.06
CA SER A 132 19.06 -0.75 -13.52
C SER A 132 17.74 -0.26 -12.91
N ILE A 133 17.81 0.88 -12.22
CA ILE A 133 16.68 1.55 -11.59
C ILE A 133 16.84 3.07 -11.73
N LEU A 134 15.71 3.79 -11.81
CA LEU A 134 15.72 5.24 -11.69
C LEU A 134 15.55 5.66 -10.24
N VAL A 135 16.45 6.52 -9.76
CA VAL A 135 16.49 6.98 -8.38
C VAL A 135 16.67 8.50 -8.35
N GLY A 136 15.85 9.18 -7.58
CA GLY A 136 16.07 10.57 -7.20
C GLY A 136 16.98 10.64 -5.98
N MET A 137 18.03 11.47 -6.02
CA MET A 137 18.93 11.70 -4.90
C MET A 137 19.16 13.20 -4.70
N ASN A 138 19.17 13.64 -3.44
CA ASN A 138 19.40 15.04 -3.08
C ASN A 138 20.86 15.31 -2.64
N ASP A 139 21.80 14.58 -3.23
CA ASP A 139 23.24 14.64 -2.93
C ASP A 139 23.91 15.97 -3.27
N ARG A 140 23.41 16.66 -4.32
CA ARG A 140 23.91 17.97 -4.74
C ARG A 140 23.22 19.13 -4.02
N ASP A 141 21.93 19.00 -3.78
CA ASP A 141 21.07 20.05 -3.21
C ASP A 141 20.12 19.40 -2.19
N ALA A 142 20.20 19.80 -0.93
CA ALA A 142 19.43 19.17 0.14
C ALA A 142 17.90 19.23 -0.06
N GLN A 143 17.39 20.17 -0.85
CA GLN A 143 15.96 20.34 -1.10
C GLN A 143 15.48 19.59 -2.34
N TRP A 144 16.34 19.39 -3.34
CA TRP A 144 15.92 18.92 -4.66
C TRP A 144 16.68 17.67 -5.10
N HIS A 145 15.91 16.68 -5.55
CA HIS A 145 16.45 15.40 -6.00
C HIS A 145 16.82 15.48 -7.48
N ASP A 146 18.09 15.25 -7.78
CA ASP A 146 18.55 14.97 -9.14
C ASP A 146 18.15 13.54 -9.54
N LEU A 147 17.90 13.27 -10.81
CA LEU A 147 17.51 11.97 -11.31
C LEU A 147 18.72 11.20 -11.84
N TYR A 148 18.90 10.01 -11.30
CA TYR A 148 19.97 9.07 -11.68
C TYR A 148 19.39 7.77 -12.23
N ARG A 149 20.10 7.20 -13.19
CA ARG A 149 20.02 5.76 -13.51
C ARG A 149 21.11 5.05 -12.77
N VAL A 150 20.77 4.03 -11.99
CA VAL A 150 21.72 3.29 -11.15
C VAL A 150 21.75 1.83 -11.57
N ASP A 151 22.93 1.33 -11.90
CA ASP A 151 23.18 -0.10 -12.18
C ASP A 151 23.09 -0.90 -10.86
N LEU A 152 22.28 -1.94 -10.85
CA LEU A 152 22.00 -2.72 -9.63
C LEU A 152 23.17 -3.63 -9.23
N ALA A 153 23.92 -4.15 -10.19
CA ALA A 153 25.02 -5.07 -9.92
C ALA A 153 26.30 -4.32 -9.52
N GLY A 154 26.65 -3.27 -10.25
CA GLY A 154 27.88 -2.50 -10.06
C GLY A 154 27.71 -1.28 -9.14
N GLY A 155 26.49 -0.75 -9.00
CA GLY A 155 26.20 0.48 -8.28
C GLY A 155 26.63 1.76 -9.03
N THR A 156 26.97 1.64 -10.34
CA THR A 156 27.33 2.80 -11.17
C THR A 156 26.13 3.71 -11.30
N ARG A 157 26.35 5.01 -11.06
CA ARG A 157 25.33 6.07 -11.11
C ARG A 157 25.56 6.96 -12.31
N THR A 158 24.55 7.12 -13.15
CA THR A 158 24.57 8.02 -14.30
C THR A 158 23.53 9.11 -14.08
N LEU A 159 23.98 10.37 -14.01
CA LEU A 159 23.06 11.51 -13.89
C LEU A 159 22.28 11.67 -15.19
N LEU A 160 20.96 11.57 -15.12
CA LEU A 160 20.06 11.79 -16.26
C LEU A 160 19.52 13.22 -16.30
N GLN A 161 19.12 13.73 -15.14
CA GLN A 161 18.51 15.05 -15.04
C GLN A 161 19.00 15.75 -13.77
N LYS A 162 19.65 16.91 -13.96
CA LYS A 162 19.94 17.83 -12.87
C LYS A 162 18.70 18.64 -12.55
N ASN A 163 18.26 18.59 -11.30
CA ASN A 163 17.08 19.34 -10.88
C ASN A 163 17.43 20.80 -10.58
N THR A 164 17.22 21.66 -11.55
CA THR A 164 17.41 23.12 -11.46
C THR A 164 16.10 23.89 -11.54
N GLN A 165 14.96 23.18 -11.66
CA GLN A 165 13.65 23.79 -11.84
C GLN A 165 12.65 23.40 -10.75
N GLN A 166 13.15 22.96 -9.58
CA GLN A 166 12.33 22.62 -8.41
C GLN A 166 11.31 21.51 -8.69
N ILE A 167 11.74 20.50 -9.44
CA ILE A 167 10.92 19.32 -9.73
C ILE A 167 10.69 18.52 -8.43
N GLY A 168 9.44 18.26 -8.10
CA GLY A 168 9.04 17.43 -6.98
C GLY A 168 9.18 15.95 -7.28
N ASP A 169 8.54 15.49 -8.35
CA ASP A 169 8.56 14.09 -8.79
C ASP A 169 8.69 13.96 -10.31
N TYR A 170 9.24 12.82 -10.74
CA TYR A 170 9.38 12.42 -12.13
C TYR A 170 8.53 11.20 -12.42
N LEU A 171 7.90 11.14 -13.57
CA LEU A 171 7.19 9.97 -14.09
C LEU A 171 7.82 9.49 -15.38
N ALA A 172 8.38 8.28 -15.37
CA ALA A 172 8.99 7.63 -16.51
C ALA A 172 8.13 6.46 -17.02
N ASP A 173 8.29 6.12 -18.29
CA ASP A 173 7.77 4.90 -18.87
C ASP A 173 8.73 3.70 -18.68
N ASP A 174 8.35 2.52 -19.17
CA ASP A 174 9.15 1.29 -19.04
C ASP A 174 10.51 1.36 -19.77
N ASP A 175 10.69 2.28 -20.71
CA ASP A 175 11.98 2.53 -21.38
C ASP A 175 12.85 3.59 -20.67
N TYR A 176 12.45 3.96 -19.44
CA TYR A 176 13.08 5.02 -18.64
C TYR A 176 13.09 6.40 -19.31
N GLN A 177 12.17 6.63 -20.26
CA GLN A 177 11.94 7.97 -20.76
C GLN A 177 11.11 8.73 -19.75
N VAL A 178 11.65 9.83 -19.24
CA VAL A 178 10.92 10.70 -18.33
C VAL A 178 9.90 11.50 -19.16
N ARG A 179 8.63 11.20 -18.95
CA ARG A 179 7.52 11.71 -19.75
C ARG A 179 6.82 12.90 -19.11
N LEU A 180 6.77 12.91 -17.79
CA LEU A 180 6.13 13.96 -16.99
C LEU A 180 6.97 14.25 -15.74
N ALA A 181 6.71 15.42 -15.17
CA ALA A 181 7.22 15.81 -13.87
C ALA A 181 6.18 16.69 -13.15
N THR A 182 6.29 16.80 -11.84
CA THR A 182 5.45 17.70 -11.05
C THR A 182 6.29 18.77 -10.36
N ARG A 183 5.69 19.94 -10.16
CA ARG A 183 6.29 21.03 -9.42
C ARG A 183 5.23 21.75 -8.59
N SER A 184 5.48 21.82 -7.29
CA SER A 184 4.60 22.55 -6.37
C SER A 184 4.65 24.07 -6.67
N ARG A 185 3.51 24.73 -6.51
CA ARG A 185 3.33 26.17 -6.66
C ARG A 185 3.21 26.85 -5.31
N GLU A 186 3.46 28.15 -5.27
CA GLU A 186 3.34 28.95 -4.04
C GLU A 186 1.90 29.00 -3.48
N ASP A 187 0.89 28.84 -4.35
CA ASP A 187 -0.52 28.77 -3.93
C ASP A 187 -0.95 27.40 -3.40
N GLY A 188 -0.01 26.43 -3.27
CA GLY A 188 -0.26 25.08 -2.83
C GLY A 188 -0.77 24.12 -3.90
N GLY A 189 -1.03 24.60 -5.12
CA GLY A 189 -1.33 23.74 -6.27
C GLY A 189 -0.07 23.13 -6.88
N GLU A 190 -0.25 22.37 -7.95
CA GLU A 190 0.85 21.76 -8.71
C GLU A 190 0.82 22.15 -10.19
N ASP A 191 1.99 22.26 -10.80
CA ASP A 191 2.17 22.25 -12.24
C ASP A 191 2.56 20.84 -12.68
N LEU A 192 1.82 20.27 -13.60
CA LEU A 192 2.22 19.10 -14.37
C LEU A 192 3.05 19.57 -15.57
N LEU A 193 4.28 19.06 -15.66
CA LEU A 193 5.29 19.46 -16.62
C LEU A 193 5.56 18.33 -17.60
N GLN A 194 5.97 18.68 -18.82
CA GLN A 194 6.52 17.72 -19.78
C GLN A 194 7.84 18.23 -20.36
N PRO A 195 8.73 17.34 -20.83
CA PRO A 195 10.01 17.73 -21.41
C PRO A 195 9.84 18.67 -22.60
N ASP A 196 10.68 19.70 -22.69
CA ASP A 196 10.67 20.69 -23.81
C ASP A 196 11.53 20.25 -24.99
N GLY A 197 12.17 19.07 -24.93
CA GLY A 197 13.08 18.57 -25.95
C GLY A 197 14.45 19.25 -25.96
N LYS A 198 14.71 20.21 -25.07
CA LYS A 198 15.98 20.95 -24.96
C LYS A 198 16.68 20.76 -23.63
N GLY A 199 16.25 19.75 -22.86
CA GLY A 199 16.78 19.42 -21.52
C GLY A 199 16.07 20.16 -20.37
N GLY A 200 15.03 20.91 -20.66
CA GLY A 200 14.17 21.60 -19.68
C GLY A 200 12.72 21.08 -19.71
N TRP A 201 11.85 21.86 -19.08
CA TRP A 201 10.46 21.53 -18.86
C TRP A 201 9.55 22.67 -19.27
N HIS A 202 8.40 22.36 -19.87
CA HIS A 202 7.32 23.30 -20.03
C HIS A 202 6.05 22.81 -19.34
N LYS A 203 5.24 23.75 -18.90
CA LYS A 203 3.98 23.46 -18.24
C LYS A 203 2.98 22.88 -19.23
N ARG A 204 2.48 21.70 -18.91
CA ARG A 204 1.40 21.02 -19.61
C ARG A 204 0.04 21.48 -19.10
N GLU A 205 -0.17 21.40 -17.80
CA GLU A 205 -1.42 21.79 -17.13
C GLU A 205 -1.17 22.18 -15.68
N ALA A 206 -2.11 22.92 -15.08
CA ALA A 206 -2.11 23.24 -13.67
C ALA A 206 -3.16 22.42 -12.93
N ILE A 207 -2.81 21.99 -11.73
CA ILE A 207 -3.70 21.34 -10.78
C ILE A 207 -3.91 22.34 -9.63
N PRO A 208 -5.13 22.82 -9.37
CA PRO A 208 -5.38 23.76 -8.30
C PRO A 208 -5.17 23.11 -6.92
N PHE A 209 -5.00 23.93 -5.88
CA PHE A 209 -4.73 23.45 -4.54
C PHE A 209 -5.79 22.48 -4.02
N GLU A 210 -7.05 22.78 -4.22
CA GLU A 210 -8.19 21.97 -3.80
C GLU A 210 -8.20 20.56 -4.41
N ASP A 211 -7.54 20.36 -5.55
CA ASP A 211 -7.47 19.08 -6.27
C ASP A 211 -6.10 18.40 -6.16
N SER A 212 -5.11 19.06 -5.55
CA SER A 212 -3.70 18.61 -5.59
C SER A 212 -3.46 17.26 -4.88
N LEU A 213 -4.29 16.89 -3.91
CA LEU A 213 -4.21 15.61 -3.22
C LEU A 213 -4.90 14.46 -3.96
N THR A 214 -5.78 14.75 -4.91
CA THR A 214 -6.65 13.78 -5.55
C THR A 214 -6.58 13.81 -7.09
N THR A 215 -5.62 14.57 -7.63
CA THR A 215 -5.38 14.68 -9.08
C THR A 215 -3.90 14.45 -9.38
N ALA A 216 -3.59 13.35 -10.05
CA ALA A 216 -2.21 13.02 -10.45
C ALA A 216 -2.17 12.01 -11.60
N PRO A 217 -1.08 11.99 -12.39
CA PRO A 217 -0.79 10.86 -13.26
C PRO A 217 -0.50 9.61 -12.43
N SER A 218 -1.02 8.46 -12.86
CA SER A 218 -0.92 7.19 -12.13
C SER A 218 0.08 6.20 -12.74
N GLY A 219 0.46 6.36 -14.01
CA GLY A 219 1.42 5.50 -14.70
C GLY A 219 1.09 5.30 -16.17
N PHE A 220 2.00 4.63 -16.88
CA PHE A 220 1.85 4.32 -18.30
C PHE A 220 1.60 2.83 -18.54
N THR A 221 0.93 2.50 -19.63
CA THR A 221 1.01 1.16 -20.21
C THR A 221 2.46 0.86 -20.65
N ALA A 222 2.83 -0.42 -20.69
CA ALA A 222 4.20 -0.85 -21.05
C ALA A 222 4.66 -0.35 -22.42
N ASP A 223 3.75 -0.14 -23.35
CA ASP A 223 4.04 0.43 -24.68
C ASP A 223 4.10 1.97 -24.70
N GLY A 224 3.90 2.62 -23.55
CA GLY A 224 3.94 4.07 -23.37
C GLY A 224 2.84 4.84 -24.09
N LYS A 225 1.82 4.16 -24.66
CA LYS A 225 0.77 4.81 -25.47
C LYS A 225 -0.40 5.34 -24.65
N THR A 226 -0.64 4.77 -23.48
CA THR A 226 -1.72 5.20 -22.60
C THR A 226 -1.12 5.68 -21.27
N LEU A 227 -1.52 6.86 -20.85
CA LEU A 227 -1.30 7.41 -19.51
C LEU A 227 -2.58 7.21 -18.71
N TYR A 228 -2.49 6.58 -17.55
CA TYR A 228 -3.58 6.61 -16.58
C TYR A 228 -3.49 7.85 -15.72
N PHE A 229 -4.64 8.46 -15.48
CA PHE A 229 -4.73 9.74 -14.79
C PHE A 229 -5.93 9.73 -13.84
N VAL A 230 -5.68 10.00 -12.57
CA VAL A 230 -6.73 10.24 -11.56
C VAL A 230 -6.99 11.73 -11.53
N ASP A 231 -8.25 12.17 -11.60
CA ASP A 231 -8.61 13.57 -11.72
C ASP A 231 -9.89 13.91 -10.96
N SER A 232 -9.81 14.86 -10.03
CA SER A 232 -10.94 15.38 -9.24
C SER A 232 -11.40 16.75 -9.67
N ARG A 233 -10.73 17.38 -10.61
CA ARG A 233 -11.06 18.75 -11.06
C ARG A 233 -12.49 18.84 -11.59
N GLN A 234 -13.26 19.83 -11.09
CA GLN A 234 -14.68 20.05 -11.40
C GLN A 234 -15.57 18.87 -11.01
N ARG A 235 -15.16 18.08 -9.99
CA ARG A 235 -15.85 16.90 -9.48
C ARG A 235 -15.83 16.92 -7.95
N ASP A 236 -16.78 16.23 -7.34
CA ASP A 236 -16.77 16.02 -5.88
C ASP A 236 -15.81 14.89 -5.49
N THR A 237 -15.75 13.83 -6.31
CA THR A 237 -14.83 12.70 -6.14
C THR A 237 -13.94 12.54 -7.37
N SER A 238 -12.73 12.00 -7.18
CA SER A 238 -11.84 11.72 -8.29
C SER A 238 -12.32 10.57 -9.17
N ALA A 239 -11.95 10.63 -10.44
CA ALA A 239 -12.23 9.58 -11.42
C ALA A 239 -10.95 9.12 -12.11
N LEU A 240 -10.92 7.88 -12.60
CA LEU A 240 -9.81 7.33 -13.36
C LEU A 240 -10.06 7.48 -14.85
N TYR A 241 -9.07 8.04 -15.55
CA TYR A 241 -9.06 8.20 -16.99
C TYR A 241 -7.91 7.44 -17.64
N ALA A 242 -8.16 6.89 -18.81
CA ALA A 242 -7.10 6.52 -19.77
C ALA A 242 -6.91 7.69 -20.74
N VAL A 243 -5.69 8.15 -20.87
CA VAL A 243 -5.31 9.27 -21.76
C VAL A 243 -4.45 8.72 -22.87
N ASP A 244 -4.88 8.82 -24.12
CA ASP A 244 -4.04 8.52 -25.27
C ASP A 244 -2.91 9.54 -25.34
N VAL A 245 -1.67 9.08 -25.29
CA VAL A 245 -0.50 9.95 -25.17
C VAL A 245 -0.29 10.79 -26.43
N ALA A 246 -0.61 10.26 -27.61
CA ALA A 246 -0.40 10.94 -28.88
C ALA A 246 -1.44 12.03 -29.15
N SER A 247 -2.71 11.74 -28.90
CA SER A 247 -3.83 12.68 -29.18
C SER A 247 -4.24 13.51 -27.97
N GLY A 248 -3.88 13.08 -26.75
CA GLY A 248 -4.38 13.68 -25.51
C GLY A 248 -5.85 13.34 -25.19
N THR A 249 -6.50 12.48 -25.99
CA THR A 249 -7.89 12.10 -25.78
C THR A 249 -8.04 11.36 -24.48
N ARG A 250 -9.01 11.76 -23.67
CA ARG A 250 -9.33 11.16 -22.36
C ARG A 250 -10.57 10.26 -22.47
N LYS A 251 -10.46 9.07 -21.93
CA LYS A 251 -11.58 8.11 -21.77
C LYS A 251 -11.78 7.85 -20.29
N LEU A 252 -13.00 8.11 -19.78
CA LEU A 252 -13.38 7.75 -18.43
C LEU A 252 -13.42 6.22 -18.29
N LEU A 253 -12.71 5.68 -17.30
CA LEU A 253 -12.69 4.25 -16.98
C LEU A 253 -13.54 3.92 -15.76
N PHE A 254 -13.47 4.77 -14.73
CA PHE A 254 -14.15 4.54 -13.46
C PHE A 254 -14.39 5.85 -12.72
N GLU A 255 -15.54 5.90 -12.04
CA GLU A 255 -15.91 6.91 -11.05
C GLU A 255 -16.86 6.32 -10.01
N ASP A 256 -16.82 6.84 -8.79
CA ASP A 256 -17.80 6.59 -7.73
C ASP A 256 -18.24 7.95 -7.16
N ALA A 257 -19.56 8.15 -7.06
CA ALA A 257 -20.12 9.42 -6.56
C ALA A 257 -19.90 9.63 -5.05
N ARG A 258 -19.46 8.60 -4.32
CA ARG A 258 -19.35 8.59 -2.86
C ARG A 258 -17.92 8.59 -2.35
N ALA A 259 -16.97 8.18 -3.19
CA ALA A 259 -15.56 8.02 -2.80
C ALA A 259 -14.63 8.28 -3.98
N ASP A 260 -13.41 8.72 -3.67
CA ASP A 260 -12.34 8.85 -4.64
C ASP A 260 -11.89 7.49 -5.19
N VAL A 261 -11.19 7.54 -6.32
CA VAL A 261 -10.42 6.40 -6.80
C VAL A 261 -9.38 6.02 -5.76
N GLY A 262 -9.42 4.78 -5.31
CA GLY A 262 -8.43 4.18 -4.42
C GLY A 262 -7.27 3.54 -5.20
N GLY A 263 -7.09 2.25 -5.02
CA GLY A 263 -6.07 1.47 -5.72
C GLY A 263 -6.46 1.04 -7.14
N THR A 264 -5.47 0.65 -7.91
CA THR A 264 -5.67 -0.03 -9.19
C THR A 264 -4.91 -1.35 -9.23
N LEU A 265 -5.49 -2.34 -9.88
CA LEU A 265 -4.81 -3.59 -10.21
C LEU A 265 -4.48 -3.59 -11.69
N THR A 266 -3.19 -3.66 -12.02
CA THR A 266 -2.70 -3.61 -13.39
C THR A 266 -2.16 -4.96 -13.84
N ASP A 267 -2.29 -5.28 -15.11
CA ASP A 267 -1.64 -6.44 -15.70
C ASP A 267 -0.11 -6.29 -15.58
N PRO A 268 0.61 -7.27 -15.02
CA PRO A 268 2.03 -7.13 -14.72
C PRO A 268 2.92 -7.07 -15.97
N ARG A 269 2.40 -7.38 -17.16
CA ARG A 269 3.14 -7.35 -18.44
C ARG A 269 2.84 -6.12 -19.25
N SER A 270 1.56 -5.78 -19.39
CA SER A 270 1.12 -4.68 -20.26
C SER A 270 0.93 -3.36 -19.52
N GLY A 271 0.84 -3.38 -18.17
CA GLY A 271 0.50 -2.19 -17.39
C GLY A 271 -0.96 -1.73 -17.56
N VAL A 272 -1.80 -2.51 -18.25
CA VAL A 272 -3.22 -2.17 -18.44
C VAL A 272 -3.96 -2.33 -17.12
N VAL A 273 -4.74 -1.31 -16.75
CA VAL A 273 -5.59 -1.36 -15.54
C VAL A 273 -6.71 -2.36 -15.76
N GLN A 274 -6.77 -3.36 -14.88
CA GLN A 274 -7.73 -4.46 -14.94
C GLN A 274 -8.84 -4.34 -13.90
N ALA A 275 -8.58 -3.69 -12.77
CA ALA A 275 -9.59 -3.39 -11.75
C ALA A 275 -9.24 -2.09 -11.03
N VAL A 276 -10.26 -1.45 -10.46
CA VAL A 276 -10.15 -0.21 -9.70
C VAL A 276 -10.86 -0.39 -8.36
N GLU A 277 -10.25 0.10 -7.30
CA GLU A 277 -10.84 0.14 -5.97
C GLU A 277 -11.46 1.51 -5.70
N SER A 278 -12.63 1.53 -5.06
CA SER A 278 -13.15 2.67 -4.32
C SER A 278 -13.41 2.26 -2.87
N ASN A 279 -13.23 3.18 -1.94
CA ASN A 279 -13.39 2.90 -0.51
C ASN A 279 -14.33 3.90 0.12
N TYR A 280 -15.62 3.58 0.13
CA TYR A 280 -16.62 4.37 0.85
C TYR A 280 -16.77 3.85 2.29
N LEU A 281 -17.65 2.90 2.54
CA LEU A 281 -17.75 2.21 3.83
C LEU A 281 -16.71 1.10 3.97
N ARG A 282 -16.44 0.42 2.88
CA ARG A 282 -15.47 -0.66 2.74
C ARG A 282 -14.85 -0.61 1.34
N PRO A 283 -13.65 -1.19 1.16
CA PRO A 283 -13.05 -1.33 -0.17
C PRO A 283 -13.94 -2.15 -1.11
N GLU A 284 -14.23 -1.62 -2.29
CA GLU A 284 -15.00 -2.28 -3.35
C GLU A 284 -14.19 -2.31 -4.64
N TRP A 285 -14.00 -3.49 -5.22
CA TRP A 285 -13.30 -3.68 -6.48
C TRP A 285 -14.25 -3.67 -7.66
N LYS A 286 -14.04 -2.73 -8.59
CA LYS A 286 -14.68 -2.72 -9.90
C LYS A 286 -13.74 -3.35 -10.92
N VAL A 287 -14.10 -4.54 -11.41
CA VAL A 287 -13.35 -5.22 -12.46
C VAL A 287 -13.67 -4.59 -13.81
N LEU A 288 -12.61 -4.16 -14.52
CA LEU A 288 -12.68 -3.60 -15.86
C LEU A 288 -12.31 -4.62 -16.94
N ASP A 289 -11.41 -5.56 -16.62
CA ASP A 289 -10.97 -6.63 -17.51
C ASP A 289 -11.65 -7.95 -17.12
N PRO A 290 -12.53 -8.49 -17.99
CA PRO A 290 -13.18 -9.80 -17.76
C PRO A 290 -12.20 -10.94 -17.50
N GLY A 291 -10.94 -10.83 -17.95
CA GLY A 291 -9.91 -11.85 -17.80
C GLY A 291 -9.50 -12.14 -16.36
N ILE A 292 -9.80 -11.25 -15.41
CA ILE A 292 -9.54 -11.46 -13.97
C ILE A 292 -10.82 -11.54 -13.12
N ALA A 293 -12.01 -11.44 -13.74
CA ALA A 293 -13.25 -11.36 -12.98
C ALA A 293 -13.52 -12.61 -12.13
N ALA A 294 -13.23 -13.79 -12.65
CA ALA A 294 -13.39 -15.04 -11.93
C ALA A 294 -12.36 -15.17 -10.78
N ASP A 295 -11.13 -14.70 -10.97
CA ASP A 295 -10.10 -14.68 -9.94
C ASP A 295 -10.51 -13.79 -8.77
N ILE A 296 -10.92 -12.56 -9.03
CA ILE A 296 -11.37 -11.62 -8.00
C ILE A 296 -12.58 -12.19 -7.24
N LYS A 297 -13.56 -12.75 -7.95
CA LYS A 297 -14.72 -13.37 -7.32
C LYS A 297 -14.34 -14.53 -6.41
N GLN A 298 -13.39 -15.38 -6.81
CA GLN A 298 -12.91 -16.49 -6.00
C GLN A 298 -12.17 -15.98 -4.75
N LEU A 299 -11.35 -14.96 -4.88
CA LEU A 299 -10.62 -14.36 -3.74
C LEU A 299 -11.57 -13.69 -2.75
N GLN A 300 -12.59 -12.99 -3.22
CA GLN A 300 -13.63 -12.40 -2.35
C GLN A 300 -14.46 -13.47 -1.61
N ALA A 301 -14.50 -14.70 -2.10
CA ALA A 301 -15.19 -15.81 -1.45
C ALA A 301 -14.40 -16.46 -0.28
N ILE A 302 -13.17 -15.97 0.03
CA ILE A 302 -12.39 -16.41 1.20
C ILE A 302 -13.19 -16.17 2.49
N GLY A 303 -13.88 -15.04 2.58
CA GLY A 303 -14.68 -14.70 3.75
C GLY A 303 -15.29 -13.30 3.65
N PRO A 304 -15.91 -12.81 4.74
CA PRO A 304 -16.58 -11.50 4.77
C PRO A 304 -15.62 -10.30 4.89
N GLY A 305 -14.32 -10.54 4.93
CA GLY A 305 -13.28 -9.50 4.97
C GLY A 305 -12.91 -8.97 3.59
N GLU A 306 -11.78 -8.27 3.53
CA GLU A 306 -11.27 -7.59 2.34
C GLU A 306 -10.06 -8.35 1.78
N ILE A 307 -9.92 -8.32 0.46
CA ILE A 307 -8.77 -8.86 -0.23
C ILE A 307 -7.87 -7.75 -0.76
N SER A 308 -6.56 -7.99 -0.72
CA SER A 308 -5.56 -7.15 -1.37
C SER A 308 -4.60 -8.03 -2.15
N VAL A 309 -4.44 -7.77 -3.44
CA VAL A 309 -3.43 -8.43 -4.27
C VAL A 309 -2.11 -7.71 -4.07
N LEU A 310 -1.17 -8.35 -3.38
CA LEU A 310 0.08 -7.73 -2.95
C LEU A 310 1.15 -7.77 -4.05
N THR A 311 1.33 -8.94 -4.65
CA THR A 311 2.26 -9.15 -5.77
C THR A 311 1.71 -10.15 -6.76
N ARG A 312 2.16 -10.02 -8.00
CA ARG A 312 1.84 -10.93 -9.11
C ARG A 312 3.15 -11.30 -9.80
N THR A 313 3.30 -12.54 -10.20
CA THR A 313 4.44 -12.97 -11.05
C THR A 313 4.40 -12.28 -12.40
N GLN A 314 5.54 -12.17 -13.06
CA GLN A 314 5.65 -11.53 -14.36
C GLN A 314 4.82 -12.25 -15.45
N ASP A 315 4.66 -13.57 -15.35
CA ASP A 315 3.79 -14.36 -16.22
C ASP A 315 2.31 -14.33 -15.81
N ASP A 316 2.00 -13.65 -14.72
CA ASP A 316 0.68 -13.50 -14.12
C ASP A 316 0.00 -14.82 -13.71
N ARG A 317 0.77 -15.86 -13.43
CA ARG A 317 0.22 -17.17 -13.02
C ARG A 317 0.06 -17.33 -11.54
N THR A 318 0.82 -16.59 -10.74
CA THR A 318 0.77 -16.71 -9.29
C THR A 318 0.66 -15.33 -8.65
N TRP A 319 -0.29 -15.19 -7.71
CA TRP A 319 -0.50 -13.98 -6.92
C TRP A 319 -0.25 -14.25 -5.45
N ILE A 320 0.26 -13.27 -4.73
CA ILE A 320 0.19 -13.22 -3.27
C ILE A 320 -0.95 -12.30 -2.88
N VAL A 321 -1.83 -12.82 -2.05
CA VAL A 321 -3.04 -12.14 -1.62
C VAL A 321 -3.07 -12.05 -0.11
N ALA A 322 -3.39 -10.89 0.43
CA ALA A 322 -3.76 -10.72 1.83
C ALA A 322 -5.29 -10.73 1.94
N TYR A 323 -5.79 -11.43 2.94
CA TYR A 323 -7.16 -11.35 3.40
C TYR A 323 -7.17 -10.68 4.77
N SER A 324 -7.97 -9.66 4.95
CA SER A 324 -8.07 -8.86 6.17
C SER A 324 -9.52 -8.81 6.65
N ALA A 325 -9.74 -9.01 7.94
CA ALA A 325 -11.04 -8.79 8.59
C ALA A 325 -10.83 -7.97 9.87
N ALA A 326 -11.88 -7.33 10.35
CA ALA A 326 -11.76 -6.50 11.56
C ALA A 326 -11.51 -7.35 12.82
N ASP A 327 -12.02 -8.57 12.86
CA ASP A 327 -12.01 -9.50 13.98
C ASP A 327 -11.05 -10.71 13.81
N ALA A 328 -10.10 -10.58 12.89
CA ALA A 328 -9.08 -11.60 12.65
C ALA A 328 -7.76 -10.97 12.21
N PRO A 329 -6.61 -11.63 12.49
CA PRO A 329 -5.34 -11.19 11.94
C PRO A 329 -5.33 -11.32 10.42
N ALA A 330 -4.63 -10.39 9.74
CA ALA A 330 -4.40 -10.51 8.30
C ALA A 330 -3.75 -11.86 7.98
N THR A 331 -4.25 -12.54 6.97
CA THR A 331 -3.78 -13.85 6.52
C THR A 331 -3.32 -13.77 5.07
N PHE A 332 -2.18 -14.37 4.79
CA PHE A 332 -1.59 -14.37 3.46
C PHE A 332 -1.84 -15.69 2.75
N TYR A 333 -2.13 -15.58 1.45
CA TYR A 333 -2.40 -16.70 0.56
C TYR A 333 -1.54 -16.62 -0.69
N ARG A 334 -1.14 -17.77 -1.20
CA ARG A 334 -0.70 -17.95 -2.57
C ARG A 334 -1.90 -18.38 -3.41
N TYR A 335 -2.11 -17.70 -4.51
CA TYR A 335 -3.14 -18.02 -5.48
C TYR A 335 -2.52 -18.37 -6.82
N ASP A 336 -2.57 -19.64 -7.20
CA ASP A 336 -2.10 -20.15 -8.49
C ASP A 336 -3.27 -20.14 -9.47
N ARG A 337 -3.21 -19.24 -10.44
CA ARG A 337 -4.27 -19.01 -11.42
C ARG A 337 -4.34 -20.13 -12.43
N VAL A 338 -5.56 -20.39 -12.92
CA VAL A 338 -5.81 -21.23 -14.08
C VAL A 338 -6.70 -20.46 -15.07
N PRO A 339 -6.59 -20.72 -16.39
CA PRO A 339 -7.38 -20.00 -17.39
C PRO A 339 -8.90 -20.08 -17.19
N SER A 340 -9.38 -21.13 -16.53
CA SER A 340 -10.82 -21.34 -16.21
C SER A 340 -11.33 -20.44 -15.07
N GLY A 341 -10.47 -19.68 -14.38
CA GLY A 341 -10.85 -18.79 -13.29
C GLY A 341 -11.17 -19.48 -11.96
N GLN A 342 -10.76 -20.73 -11.78
CA GLN A 342 -10.83 -21.44 -10.49
C GLN A 342 -9.43 -21.92 -10.11
N GLY A 343 -8.58 -20.94 -9.72
CA GLY A 343 -7.22 -21.19 -9.32
C GLY A 343 -7.14 -21.91 -7.96
N LYS A 344 -5.94 -22.40 -7.66
CA LYS A 344 -5.65 -23.02 -6.37
C LYS A 344 -5.27 -21.95 -5.36
N LEU A 345 -6.05 -21.84 -4.28
CA LEU A 345 -5.75 -21.00 -3.13
C LEU A 345 -5.04 -21.83 -2.05
N THR A 346 -3.86 -21.39 -1.63
CA THR A 346 -3.07 -22.03 -0.57
C THR A 346 -2.81 -21.02 0.53
N ARG A 347 -3.30 -21.32 1.75
CA ARG A 347 -3.00 -20.49 2.92
C ARG A 347 -1.50 -20.62 3.25
N LEU A 348 -0.83 -19.49 3.40
CA LEU A 348 0.56 -19.44 3.81
C LEU A 348 0.67 -19.31 5.34
N PHE A 349 0.29 -18.19 5.89
CA PHE A 349 0.37 -17.89 7.32
C PHE A 349 -0.42 -16.65 7.68
N ALA A 350 -0.69 -16.46 8.97
CA ALA A 350 -1.20 -15.20 9.50
C ALA A 350 -0.06 -14.22 9.82
N ALA A 351 -0.35 -12.92 9.73
CA ALA A 351 0.59 -11.86 10.12
C ALA A 351 0.92 -11.92 11.63
N ARG A 352 -0.08 -12.25 12.44
CA ARG A 352 -0.01 -12.33 13.90
C ARG A 352 -0.70 -13.60 14.38
N PRO A 353 -0.05 -14.77 14.34
CA PRO A 353 -0.66 -16.05 14.74
C PRO A 353 -1.19 -16.03 16.18
N ALA A 354 -0.54 -15.28 17.08
CA ALA A 354 -0.99 -15.16 18.48
C ALA A 354 -2.38 -14.50 18.64
N LEU A 355 -2.89 -13.85 17.61
CA LEU A 355 -4.26 -13.31 17.58
C LEU A 355 -5.31 -14.35 17.16
N GLU A 356 -4.91 -15.46 16.56
CA GLU A 356 -5.85 -16.51 16.17
C GLU A 356 -6.51 -17.11 17.42
N GLY A 357 -7.83 -17.17 17.41
CA GLY A 357 -8.61 -17.66 18.55
C GLY A 357 -8.77 -16.68 19.72
N GLN A 358 -8.19 -15.48 19.64
CA GLN A 358 -8.46 -14.43 20.62
C GLN A 358 -9.90 -13.89 20.45
N PRO A 359 -10.51 -13.36 21.54
CA PRO A 359 -11.88 -12.83 21.51
C PRO A 359 -11.95 -11.45 20.83
N LEU A 360 -11.51 -11.38 19.59
CA LEU A 360 -11.62 -10.18 18.76
C LEU A 360 -13.07 -9.90 18.41
N VAL A 361 -13.38 -8.64 18.12
CA VAL A 361 -14.74 -8.16 17.83
C VAL A 361 -14.80 -7.53 16.45
N PRO A 362 -15.97 -7.60 15.79
CA PRO A 362 -16.16 -6.96 14.49
C PRO A 362 -16.15 -5.43 14.58
N GLN A 363 -16.00 -4.80 13.42
CA GLN A 363 -16.13 -3.36 13.22
C GLN A 363 -17.32 -3.10 12.32
N TRP A 364 -18.14 -2.13 12.69
CA TRP A 364 -19.40 -1.81 12.04
C TRP A 364 -19.31 -0.46 11.34
N PRO A 365 -19.33 -0.42 10.00
CA PRO A 365 -19.43 0.84 9.26
C PRO A 365 -20.72 1.58 9.60
N GLN A 366 -20.61 2.90 9.75
CA GLN A 366 -21.71 3.79 10.10
C GLN A 366 -21.70 5.02 9.21
N GLU A 367 -22.87 5.53 8.87
CA GLU A 367 -23.06 6.83 8.24
C GLU A 367 -23.67 7.79 9.26
N ILE A 368 -22.89 8.77 9.70
CA ILE A 368 -23.33 9.76 10.70
C ILE A 368 -23.57 11.09 9.99
N ARG A 369 -24.79 11.61 10.10
CA ARG A 369 -25.11 12.95 9.60
C ARG A 369 -24.51 14.02 10.50
N SER A 370 -23.68 14.89 9.94
CA SER A 370 -23.26 16.09 10.61
C SER A 370 -24.39 17.12 10.67
N ARG A 371 -24.30 18.12 11.55
CA ARG A 371 -25.32 19.15 11.73
C ARG A 371 -25.58 20.02 10.49
N ASP A 372 -24.63 20.07 9.55
CA ASP A 372 -24.73 20.78 8.28
C ASP A 372 -25.07 19.86 7.09
N GLY A 373 -25.43 18.60 7.39
CA GLY A 373 -25.99 17.65 6.43
C GLY A 373 -24.96 16.79 5.70
N LEU A 374 -23.66 16.94 5.95
CA LEU A 374 -22.66 16.03 5.38
C LEU A 374 -22.75 14.65 6.02
N THR A 375 -22.46 13.62 5.22
CA THR A 375 -22.32 12.25 5.70
C THR A 375 -20.88 11.97 6.12
N LEU A 376 -20.70 11.62 7.40
CA LEU A 376 -19.41 11.24 7.96
C LEU A 376 -19.33 9.72 8.00
N VAL A 377 -18.47 9.13 7.16
CA VAL A 377 -18.18 7.70 7.21
C VAL A 377 -17.47 7.40 8.52
N SER A 378 -18.00 6.48 9.29
CA SER A 378 -17.52 6.19 10.63
C SER A 378 -17.46 4.68 10.85
N TYR A 379 -16.71 4.25 11.86
CA TYR A 379 -16.60 2.84 12.21
C TYR A 379 -16.78 2.65 13.69
N LEU A 380 -17.76 1.81 14.06
CA LEU A 380 -18.09 1.47 15.44
C LEU A 380 -17.52 0.09 15.78
N THR A 381 -16.81 0.01 16.89
CA THR A 381 -16.36 -1.26 17.49
C THR A 381 -16.98 -1.37 18.87
N LEU A 382 -17.69 -2.46 19.13
CA LEU A 382 -18.38 -2.69 20.39
C LEU A 382 -17.69 -3.79 21.21
N PRO A 383 -17.68 -3.69 22.56
CA PRO A 383 -17.34 -4.83 23.39
C PRO A 383 -18.29 -6.00 23.12
N ARG A 384 -17.78 -7.22 23.18
CA ARG A 384 -18.58 -8.43 22.92
C ARG A 384 -19.83 -8.52 23.80
N GLU A 385 -19.74 -8.07 25.05
CA GLU A 385 -20.83 -8.10 26.02
C GLU A 385 -21.91 -7.03 25.75
N ALA A 386 -21.57 -6.03 24.95
CA ALA A 386 -22.52 -4.97 24.57
C ALA A 386 -23.16 -5.21 23.20
N ASP A 387 -22.70 -6.21 22.46
CA ASP A 387 -23.22 -6.61 21.15
C ASP A 387 -23.18 -8.15 21.06
N ALA A 388 -23.94 -8.79 21.97
CA ALA A 388 -23.91 -10.24 22.12
C ALA A 388 -24.55 -10.97 20.93
N ASN A 389 -25.48 -10.33 20.25
CA ASN A 389 -26.15 -10.85 19.05
C ASN A 389 -25.39 -10.54 17.75
N GLY A 390 -24.35 -9.67 17.80
CA GLY A 390 -23.51 -9.33 16.67
C GLY A 390 -24.23 -8.52 15.56
N ASP A 391 -25.13 -7.60 15.97
CA ASP A 391 -25.90 -6.77 15.01
C ASP A 391 -25.35 -5.33 14.88
N GLY A 392 -24.27 -5.01 15.60
CA GLY A 392 -23.62 -3.69 15.57
C GLY A 392 -24.35 -2.63 16.37
N LYS A 393 -25.24 -3.03 17.25
CA LYS A 393 -25.97 -2.13 18.15
C LYS A 393 -25.67 -2.51 19.61
N ALA A 394 -25.44 -1.49 20.42
CA ALA A 394 -25.20 -1.74 21.84
C ALA A 394 -26.51 -2.16 22.56
N ASP A 395 -26.53 -3.36 23.11
CA ASP A 395 -27.66 -3.87 23.92
C ASP A 395 -27.77 -3.12 25.27
N GLN A 396 -26.71 -2.48 25.71
CA GLN A 396 -26.63 -1.71 26.96
C GLN A 396 -25.65 -0.55 26.82
N ALA A 397 -25.83 0.48 27.64
CA ALA A 397 -24.89 1.60 27.66
C ALA A 397 -23.52 1.17 28.15
N VAL A 398 -22.48 1.51 27.40
CA VAL A 398 -21.08 1.30 27.74
C VAL A 398 -20.29 2.59 27.55
N PRO A 399 -19.16 2.78 28.26
CA PRO A 399 -18.31 3.94 28.00
C PRO A 399 -17.81 3.92 26.55
N LEU A 400 -17.82 5.08 25.90
CA LEU A 400 -17.42 5.28 24.52
C LEU A 400 -16.11 6.09 24.44
N VAL A 401 -15.19 5.62 23.64
CA VAL A 401 -14.00 6.38 23.23
C VAL A 401 -14.20 6.86 21.80
N LEU A 402 -14.18 8.18 21.61
CA LEU A 402 -14.07 8.78 20.28
C LEU A 402 -12.58 8.78 19.90
N PHE A 403 -12.22 7.98 18.91
CA PHE A 403 -10.85 7.80 18.45
C PHE A 403 -10.68 8.44 17.07
N VAL A 404 -10.04 9.60 17.02
CA VAL A 404 -9.92 10.43 15.80
C VAL A 404 -8.53 10.28 15.20
N HIS A 405 -8.49 10.07 13.89
CA HIS A 405 -7.22 10.04 13.15
C HIS A 405 -6.56 11.42 13.07
N GLY A 406 -5.25 11.42 12.88
CA GLY A 406 -4.48 12.63 12.57
C GLY A 406 -4.69 13.11 11.14
N GLY A 407 -4.10 14.24 10.80
CA GLY A 407 -4.18 14.74 9.43
C GLY A 407 -4.37 16.27 9.42
N PRO A 408 -5.40 16.82 8.75
CA PRO A 408 -6.75 16.26 8.48
C PRO A 408 -6.87 15.33 7.27
N TRP A 409 -5.97 15.42 6.31
CA TRP A 409 -6.04 14.68 5.02
C TRP A 409 -5.58 13.22 5.19
N ALA A 410 -6.29 12.49 6.01
CA ALA A 410 -6.17 11.06 6.22
C ALA A 410 -7.57 10.47 6.39
N ARG A 411 -7.70 9.19 6.62
CA ARG A 411 -8.95 8.56 7.00
C ARG A 411 -8.71 7.32 7.85
N ASP A 412 -9.73 6.94 8.60
CA ASP A 412 -9.87 5.60 9.13
C ASP A 412 -10.55 4.70 8.10
N ASP A 413 -10.10 3.45 8.04
CA ASP A 413 -10.60 2.43 7.12
C ASP A 413 -11.23 1.26 7.89
N TYR A 414 -12.06 0.49 7.18
CA TYR A 414 -12.55 -0.79 7.68
C TYR A 414 -11.40 -1.78 7.81
N GLY A 415 -11.33 -2.47 8.95
CA GLY A 415 -10.38 -3.56 9.14
C GLY A 415 -9.88 -3.71 10.57
N TYR A 416 -8.90 -4.60 10.76
CA TYR A 416 -8.27 -4.82 12.06
C TYR A 416 -7.54 -3.57 12.55
N ASN A 417 -7.89 -3.14 13.77
CA ASN A 417 -7.21 -2.06 14.46
C ASN A 417 -6.89 -2.49 15.90
N GLY A 418 -5.60 -2.56 16.25
CA GLY A 418 -5.16 -3.01 17.57
C GLY A 418 -5.67 -2.16 18.72
N TYR A 419 -5.83 -0.84 18.53
CA TYR A 419 -6.40 0.05 19.55
C TYR A 419 -7.89 -0.22 19.79
N ASN A 420 -8.65 -0.44 18.71
CA ASN A 420 -10.06 -0.77 18.81
C ASN A 420 -10.24 -2.10 19.57
N GLN A 421 -9.47 -3.11 19.21
CA GLN A 421 -9.51 -4.42 19.87
C GLN A 421 -9.09 -4.33 21.34
N TRP A 422 -8.05 -3.55 21.63
CA TRP A 422 -7.58 -3.32 22.97
C TRP A 422 -8.63 -2.67 23.88
N LEU A 423 -9.29 -1.62 23.40
CA LEU A 423 -10.33 -0.90 24.12
C LEU A 423 -11.60 -1.76 24.28
N ALA A 424 -12.05 -2.38 23.18
CA ALA A 424 -13.25 -3.21 23.19
C ALA A 424 -13.11 -4.42 24.15
N ASN A 425 -11.96 -5.09 24.16
CA ASN A 425 -11.67 -6.19 25.08
C ASN A 425 -11.64 -5.74 26.56
N ARG A 426 -11.64 -4.43 26.83
CA ARG A 426 -11.68 -3.82 28.16
C ARG A 426 -13.01 -3.11 28.48
N GLY A 427 -14.04 -3.36 27.65
CA GLY A 427 -15.40 -2.91 27.89
C GLY A 427 -15.73 -1.52 27.35
N TYR A 428 -14.89 -0.94 26.48
CA TYR A 428 -15.15 0.35 25.84
C TYR A 428 -15.66 0.17 24.42
N ALA A 429 -16.74 0.86 24.05
CA ALA A 429 -17.03 1.08 22.65
C ALA A 429 -16.02 2.05 22.06
N VAL A 430 -15.70 1.90 20.77
CA VAL A 430 -14.81 2.81 20.05
C VAL A 430 -15.50 3.32 18.79
N LEU A 431 -15.57 4.63 18.63
CA LEU A 431 -16.08 5.27 17.42
C LEU A 431 -14.95 6.01 16.74
N GLN A 432 -14.64 5.59 15.52
CA GLN A 432 -13.75 6.30 14.60
C GLN A 432 -14.60 7.08 13.61
N VAL A 433 -14.33 8.36 13.45
CA VAL A 433 -15.13 9.26 12.59
C VAL A 433 -14.21 9.89 11.55
N ASN A 434 -14.49 9.65 10.28
CA ASN A 434 -13.91 10.44 9.21
C ASN A 434 -14.60 11.80 9.19
N TYR A 435 -13.98 12.75 9.87
CA TYR A 435 -14.49 14.11 10.01
C TYR A 435 -14.23 14.93 8.74
N ARG A 436 -14.75 16.14 8.66
CA ARG A 436 -14.56 17.06 7.53
C ARG A 436 -13.08 17.23 7.20
N GLY A 437 -12.72 17.02 5.93
CA GLY A 437 -11.34 17.05 5.44
C GLY A 437 -10.64 15.68 5.40
N SER A 438 -11.33 14.62 5.91
CA SER A 438 -10.80 13.25 5.75
C SER A 438 -10.82 12.80 4.31
#